data_0722ac8a7777fb444fc06d6ae5215be6
#
_entry.id   0722ac8a7777fb444fc06d6ae5215be6
#
_cell.length_a   1.000
_cell.length_b   1.000
_cell.length_c   1.000
_cell.angle_alpha   90.00
_cell.angle_beta   90.00
_cell.angle_gamma   90.00
#
_symmetry.space_group_name_H-M   'P 1'
#
loop_
_entity.id
_entity.type
_entity.pdbx_description
1 polymer ?
#
loop_
_entity_poly.entity_id
_entity_poly.type
_entity_poly.pdbx_seq_one_letter_code
_entity_poly.pdbx_strand_id
1 'polypeptide(L)'
;MQFIKYIILGIIQGITEPLPISSSGHLLIFRELFNTNMFNDLNFEIIANFGSFIAIFIIFRKDIISLIKGFFKHLFTKDKKTYHQEYKYVINIIIGSIPIGIIGFIFKHKIEAISSVKLVGISLLITAISLLLVKNIIGHKKDNEITKTNAFIIGLFQMIALIPGLSRSGMVFVGCLLNDLESKS
;
A
#
# COMPACT_ATOMS: atom_id res chain seq x y z
N MET A 1 -19.65 -22.22 -13.25
CA MET A 1 -19.37 -20.84 -13.73
C MET A 1 -18.90 -19.89 -12.61
N GLN A 2 -19.42 -19.95 -11.39
CA GLN A 2 -18.97 -19.07 -10.29
C GLN A 2 -17.49 -19.26 -9.93
N PHE A 3 -17.01 -20.50 -9.81
CA PHE A 3 -15.62 -20.82 -9.46
C PHE A 3 -14.59 -20.19 -10.42
N ILE A 4 -14.86 -20.18 -11.72
CA ILE A 4 -13.99 -19.54 -12.73
C ILE A 4 -13.90 -18.02 -12.50
N LYS A 5 -15.03 -17.38 -12.14
CA LYS A 5 -15.06 -15.94 -11.83
C LYS A 5 -14.17 -15.61 -10.61
N TYR A 6 -14.19 -16.44 -9.57
CA TYR A 6 -13.31 -16.28 -8.41
C TYR A 6 -11.83 -16.41 -8.78
N ILE A 7 -11.47 -17.38 -9.62
CA ILE A 7 -10.10 -17.53 -10.10
C ILE A 7 -9.66 -16.28 -10.87
N ILE A 8 -10.49 -15.78 -11.78
CA ILE A 8 -10.17 -14.57 -12.57
C ILE A 8 -10.01 -13.37 -11.66
N LEU A 9 -10.91 -13.18 -10.69
CA LEU A 9 -10.82 -12.08 -9.73
C LEU A 9 -9.56 -12.19 -8.85
N GLY A 10 -9.19 -13.40 -8.44
CA GLY A 10 -7.94 -13.65 -7.70
C GLY A 10 -6.69 -13.33 -8.52
N ILE A 11 -6.68 -13.66 -9.82
CA ILE A 11 -5.59 -13.30 -10.73
C ILE A 11 -5.51 -11.78 -10.90
N ILE A 12 -6.65 -11.11 -11.11
CA ILE A 12 -6.70 -9.64 -11.20
C ILE A 12 -6.13 -9.00 -9.94
N GLN A 13 -6.55 -9.46 -8.76
CA GLN A 13 -6.03 -8.98 -7.48
C GLN A 13 -4.51 -9.18 -7.40
N GLY A 14 -4.01 -10.38 -7.69
CA GLY A 14 -2.58 -10.70 -7.61
C GLY A 14 -1.71 -9.86 -8.56
N ILE A 15 -2.21 -9.53 -9.77
CA ILE A 15 -1.50 -8.69 -10.73
C ILE A 15 -1.56 -7.21 -10.33
N THR A 16 -2.72 -6.74 -9.87
CA THR A 16 -2.92 -5.31 -9.59
C THR A 16 -2.40 -4.88 -8.23
N GLU A 17 -2.23 -5.79 -7.26
CA GLU A 17 -1.75 -5.47 -5.92
C GLU A 17 -0.35 -4.84 -5.89
N PRO A 18 0.68 -5.39 -6.57
CA PRO A 18 2.01 -4.79 -6.59
C PRO A 18 2.08 -3.51 -7.42
N LEU A 19 1.08 -3.25 -8.28
CA LEU A 19 1.05 -2.07 -9.13
C LEU A 19 0.38 -0.88 -8.43
N PRO A 20 0.82 0.35 -8.67
CA PRO A 20 0.24 1.54 -8.02
C PRO A 20 -1.09 1.99 -8.67
N ILE A 21 -2.00 1.04 -8.97
CA ILE A 21 -3.22 1.26 -9.77
C ILE A 21 -4.53 0.94 -9.04
N SER A 22 -4.49 0.65 -7.74
CA SER A 22 -5.65 0.28 -6.92
C SER A 22 -6.27 -1.08 -7.27
N SER A 23 -5.76 -2.14 -6.66
CA SER A 23 -6.30 -3.50 -6.79
C SER A 23 -7.76 -3.61 -6.34
N SER A 24 -8.12 -2.99 -5.21
CA SER A 24 -9.50 -2.96 -4.71
C SER A 24 -10.46 -2.27 -5.67
N GLY A 25 -10.01 -1.18 -6.31
CA GLY A 25 -10.80 -0.48 -7.34
C GLY A 25 -11.07 -1.36 -8.56
N HIS A 26 -10.05 -2.03 -9.07
CA HIS A 26 -10.18 -2.98 -10.17
C HIS A 26 -11.09 -4.15 -9.79
N LEU A 27 -10.90 -4.72 -8.61
CA LEU A 27 -11.70 -5.81 -8.12
C LEU A 27 -13.20 -5.44 -8.08
N LEU A 28 -13.53 -4.24 -7.59
CA LEU A 28 -14.91 -3.74 -7.56
C LEU A 28 -15.49 -3.64 -8.99
N ILE A 29 -14.77 -3.05 -9.93
CA ILE A 29 -15.22 -2.90 -11.31
C ILE A 29 -15.46 -4.26 -11.98
N PHE A 30 -14.53 -5.21 -11.83
CA PHE A 30 -14.68 -6.53 -12.43
C PHE A 30 -15.80 -7.35 -11.78
N ARG A 31 -16.04 -7.19 -10.48
CA ARG A 31 -17.20 -7.78 -9.80
C ARG A 31 -18.52 -7.30 -10.43
N GLU A 32 -18.63 -5.99 -10.64
CA GLU A 32 -19.81 -5.40 -11.28
C GLU A 32 -20.01 -5.93 -12.70
N LEU A 33 -18.96 -5.95 -13.52
CA LEU A 33 -18.98 -6.49 -14.88
C LEU A 33 -19.39 -7.96 -14.94
N PHE A 34 -18.98 -8.76 -13.97
CA PHE A 34 -19.34 -10.18 -13.92
C PHE A 34 -20.74 -10.45 -13.36
N ASN A 35 -21.44 -9.39 -12.92
CA ASN A 35 -22.80 -9.47 -12.35
C ASN A 35 -22.86 -10.57 -11.26
N THR A 36 -21.91 -10.57 -10.37
CA THR A 36 -21.81 -11.58 -9.32
C THR A 36 -22.49 -11.05 -8.07
N ASN A 37 -23.52 -11.74 -7.55
CA ASN A 37 -24.14 -11.47 -6.25
C ASN A 37 -23.17 -11.69 -5.07
N MET A 38 -21.88 -11.85 -5.35
CA MET A 38 -20.75 -12.02 -4.44
C MET A 38 -20.35 -10.74 -3.72
N PHE A 39 -21.11 -9.65 -3.88
CA PHE A 39 -20.83 -8.32 -3.35
C PHE A 39 -20.76 -8.26 -1.84
N ASN A 40 -21.38 -9.23 -1.15
CA ASN A 40 -21.38 -9.29 0.31
C ASN A 40 -20.32 -10.26 0.86
N ASP A 41 -19.47 -10.85 0.01
CA ASP A 41 -18.48 -11.80 0.47
C ASP A 41 -17.15 -11.10 0.79
N LEU A 42 -17.14 -10.40 1.93
CA LEU A 42 -15.92 -9.86 2.57
C LEU A 42 -14.83 -10.95 2.67
N ASN A 43 -15.23 -12.23 2.76
CA ASN A 43 -14.31 -13.35 2.87
C ASN A 43 -13.43 -13.50 1.63
N PHE A 44 -13.99 -13.32 0.41
CA PHE A 44 -13.19 -13.41 -0.81
C PHE A 44 -12.10 -12.33 -0.86
N GLU A 45 -12.45 -11.10 -0.53
CA GLU A 45 -11.51 -9.97 -0.53
C GLU A 45 -10.38 -10.17 0.48
N ILE A 46 -10.73 -10.66 1.67
CA ILE A 46 -9.77 -11.01 2.72
C ILE A 46 -8.83 -12.13 2.25
N ILE A 47 -9.36 -13.21 1.66
CA ILE A 47 -8.56 -14.33 1.17
C ILE A 47 -7.65 -13.91 0.02
N ALA A 48 -8.15 -13.11 -0.94
CA ALA A 48 -7.37 -12.63 -2.07
C ALA A 48 -6.23 -11.71 -1.61
N ASN A 49 -6.51 -10.77 -0.69
CA ASN A 49 -5.50 -9.91 -0.07
C ASN A 49 -4.48 -10.72 0.74
N PHE A 50 -4.91 -11.74 1.47
CA PHE A 50 -4.02 -12.63 2.21
C PHE A 50 -3.10 -13.42 1.27
N GLY A 51 -3.62 -13.90 0.14
CA GLY A 51 -2.80 -14.54 -0.89
C GLY A 51 -1.72 -13.60 -1.44
N SER A 52 -2.08 -12.35 -1.77
CA SER A 52 -1.13 -11.33 -2.21
C SER A 52 -0.09 -11.01 -1.12
N PHE A 53 -0.51 -10.92 0.14
CA PHE A 53 0.40 -10.73 1.28
C PHE A 53 1.43 -11.85 1.39
N ILE A 54 1.00 -13.12 1.27
CA ILE A 54 1.92 -14.28 1.29
C ILE A 54 2.92 -14.19 0.13
N ALA A 55 2.45 -13.86 -1.08
CA ALA A 55 3.32 -13.76 -2.25
C ALA A 55 4.39 -12.66 -2.06
N ILE A 56 4.00 -11.48 -1.61
CA ILE A 56 4.91 -10.37 -1.31
C ILE A 56 5.89 -10.77 -0.20
N PHE A 57 5.42 -11.43 0.86
CA PHE A 57 6.26 -11.90 1.95
C PHE A 57 7.32 -12.90 1.47
N ILE A 58 6.96 -13.83 0.58
CA ILE A 58 7.89 -14.81 0.01
C ILE A 58 8.95 -14.12 -0.87
N ILE A 59 8.54 -13.15 -1.70
CA ILE A 59 9.44 -12.41 -2.59
C ILE A 59 10.46 -11.61 -1.77
N PHE A 60 9.99 -10.83 -0.81
CA PHE A 60 10.81 -9.92 0.01
C PHE A 60 11.29 -10.52 1.34
N ARG A 61 11.18 -11.86 1.53
CA ARG A 61 11.52 -12.53 2.80
C ARG A 61 12.91 -12.20 3.35
N LYS A 62 13.90 -12.07 2.46
CA LYS A 62 15.28 -11.76 2.88
C LYS A 62 15.37 -10.35 3.48
N ASP A 63 14.75 -9.39 2.83
CA ASP A 63 14.76 -7.99 3.26
C ASP A 63 13.95 -7.83 4.56
N ILE A 64 12.78 -8.44 4.63
CA ILE A 64 11.92 -8.42 5.83
C ILE A 64 12.65 -9.05 7.03
N ILE A 65 13.28 -10.23 6.83
CA ILE A 65 14.03 -10.91 7.90
C ILE A 65 15.24 -10.08 8.33
N SER A 66 15.94 -9.46 7.38
CA SER A 66 17.08 -8.58 7.66
C SER A 66 16.66 -7.38 8.50
N LEU A 67 15.58 -6.70 8.11
CA LEU A 67 15.04 -5.55 8.85
C LEU A 67 14.61 -5.93 10.28
N ILE A 68 13.88 -7.05 10.43
CA ILE A 68 13.46 -7.53 11.75
C ILE A 68 14.66 -7.86 12.62
N LYS A 69 15.62 -8.64 12.10
CA LYS A 69 16.84 -8.99 12.84
C LYS A 69 17.67 -7.78 13.19
N GLY A 70 17.86 -6.84 12.26
CA GLY A 70 18.59 -5.60 12.48
C GLY A 70 17.94 -4.72 13.54
N PHE A 71 16.61 -4.58 13.50
CA PHE A 71 15.84 -3.85 14.50
C PHE A 71 16.05 -4.40 15.93
N PHE A 72 15.86 -5.71 16.11
CA PHE A 72 16.05 -6.33 17.44
C PHE A 72 17.50 -6.31 17.88
N LYS A 73 18.46 -6.54 16.98
CA LYS A 73 19.88 -6.42 17.30
C LYS A 73 20.26 -5.00 17.74
N HIS A 74 19.72 -3.96 17.10
CA HIS A 74 19.94 -2.58 17.53
C HIS A 74 19.44 -2.34 18.95
N LEU A 75 18.31 -2.93 19.33
CA LEU A 75 17.74 -2.76 20.70
C LEU A 75 18.52 -3.52 21.76
N PHE A 76 18.98 -4.74 21.48
CA PHE A 76 19.50 -5.66 22.47
C PHE A 76 21.02 -5.88 22.44
N THR A 77 21.75 -5.37 21.42
CA THR A 77 23.20 -5.53 21.32
C THR A 77 23.94 -4.23 21.69
N LYS A 78 25.20 -4.34 22.12
CA LYS A 78 26.06 -3.18 22.39
C LYS A 78 26.50 -2.45 21.11
N ASP A 79 26.58 -3.15 19.98
CA ASP A 79 26.95 -2.61 18.67
C ASP A 79 25.72 -2.01 17.94
N LYS A 80 25.26 -0.88 18.49
CA LYS A 80 24.11 -0.15 17.91
C LYS A 80 24.42 0.50 16.56
N LYS A 81 25.68 0.83 16.28
CA LYS A 81 26.06 1.55 15.05
C LYS A 81 25.82 0.72 13.80
N THR A 82 26.17 -0.57 13.85
CA THR A 82 26.02 -1.49 12.72
C THR A 82 24.57 -1.69 12.30
N TYR A 83 23.62 -1.68 13.24
CA TYR A 83 22.20 -1.96 12.98
C TYR A 83 21.32 -0.69 13.05
N HIS A 84 21.94 0.48 13.03
CA HIS A 84 21.21 1.75 13.15
C HIS A 84 20.31 2.02 11.93
N GLN A 85 20.71 1.56 10.77
CA GLN A 85 19.99 1.80 9.51
C GLN A 85 18.68 1.03 9.45
N GLU A 86 18.70 -0.26 9.78
CA GLU A 86 17.51 -1.10 9.85
C GLU A 86 16.54 -0.61 10.94
N TYR A 87 17.07 -0.22 12.10
CA TYR A 87 16.28 0.38 13.16
C TYR A 87 15.57 1.65 12.70
N LYS A 88 16.31 2.59 12.10
CA LYS A 88 15.75 3.84 11.56
C LYS A 88 14.68 3.57 10.51
N TYR A 89 14.92 2.60 9.63
CA TYR A 89 13.98 2.22 8.58
C TYR A 89 12.66 1.67 9.16
N VAL A 90 12.74 0.76 10.13
CA VAL A 90 11.55 0.21 10.80
C VAL A 90 10.77 1.29 11.55
N ILE A 91 11.46 2.20 12.27
CA ILE A 91 10.81 3.33 12.94
C ILE A 91 10.09 4.24 11.93
N ASN A 92 10.70 4.52 10.78
CA ASN A 92 10.06 5.31 9.73
C ASN A 92 8.83 4.63 9.15
N ILE A 93 8.84 3.30 8.95
CA ILE A 93 7.65 2.54 8.55
C ILE A 93 6.53 2.70 9.60
N ILE A 94 6.85 2.56 10.87
CA ILE A 94 5.87 2.71 11.95
C ILE A 94 5.28 4.13 11.92
N ILE A 95 6.12 5.17 11.86
CA ILE A 95 5.68 6.58 11.82
C ILE A 95 4.78 6.82 10.60
N GLY A 96 5.16 6.33 9.43
CA GLY A 96 4.37 6.45 8.20
C GLY A 96 3.04 5.70 8.26
N SER A 97 2.94 4.65 9.09
CA SER A 97 1.71 3.89 9.27
C SER A 97 0.74 4.49 10.30
N ILE A 98 1.20 5.41 11.16
CA ILE A 98 0.36 6.02 12.21
C ILE A 98 -0.85 6.77 11.62
N PRO A 99 -0.70 7.69 10.65
CA PRO A 99 -1.84 8.47 10.14
C PRO A 99 -2.95 7.59 9.58
N ILE A 100 -2.59 6.64 8.73
CA ILE A 100 -3.58 5.72 8.13
C ILE A 100 -4.20 4.80 9.17
N GLY A 101 -3.44 4.32 10.16
CA GLY A 101 -3.92 3.45 11.23
C GLY A 101 -4.98 4.16 12.08
N ILE A 102 -4.71 5.39 12.52
CA ILE A 102 -5.63 6.17 13.35
C ILE A 102 -6.91 6.50 12.58
N ILE A 103 -6.78 7.09 11.39
CA ILE A 103 -7.94 7.53 10.61
C ILE A 103 -8.74 6.33 10.11
N GLY A 104 -8.06 5.27 9.65
CA GLY A 104 -8.72 4.05 9.21
C GLY A 104 -9.52 3.38 10.32
N PHE A 105 -8.99 3.34 11.55
CA PHE A 105 -9.70 2.79 12.70
C PHE A 105 -10.94 3.63 13.09
N ILE A 106 -10.79 4.95 13.17
CA ILE A 106 -11.87 5.87 13.59
C ILE A 106 -12.98 5.92 12.53
N PHE A 107 -12.65 5.97 11.25
CA PHE A 107 -13.61 6.23 10.17
C PHE A 107 -13.98 4.98 9.35
N LYS A 108 -13.57 3.78 9.76
CA LYS A 108 -13.81 2.52 9.04
C LYS A 108 -15.25 2.42 8.49
N HIS A 109 -16.26 2.52 9.35
CA HIS A 109 -17.66 2.36 8.94
C HIS A 109 -18.13 3.46 7.97
N LYS A 110 -17.62 4.69 8.11
CA LYS A 110 -17.96 5.78 7.19
C LYS A 110 -17.32 5.58 5.81
N ILE A 111 -16.08 5.10 5.80
CA ILE A 111 -15.34 4.80 4.56
C ILE A 111 -16.02 3.67 3.79
N GLU A 112 -16.44 2.61 4.48
CA GLU A 112 -17.18 1.49 3.88
C GLU A 112 -18.53 1.96 3.32
N ALA A 113 -19.24 2.82 4.02
CA ALA A 113 -20.57 3.31 3.64
C ALA A 113 -20.57 4.18 2.37
N ILE A 114 -19.49 4.90 2.07
CA ILE A 114 -19.37 5.75 0.88
C ILE A 114 -18.88 5.00 -0.37
N SER A 115 -18.51 3.72 -0.23
CA SER A 115 -17.99 2.93 -1.35
C SER A 115 -19.04 2.75 -2.44
N SER A 116 -18.73 3.19 -3.65
CA SER A 116 -19.57 3.04 -4.83
C SER A 116 -18.72 2.97 -6.09
N VAL A 117 -19.22 2.32 -7.14
CA VAL A 117 -18.52 2.21 -8.43
C VAL A 117 -18.15 3.59 -9.00
N LYS A 118 -19.05 4.57 -8.85
CA LYS A 118 -18.81 5.95 -9.30
C LYS A 118 -17.65 6.60 -8.53
N LEU A 119 -17.64 6.48 -7.20
CA LEU A 119 -16.56 7.02 -6.38
C LEU A 119 -15.24 6.35 -6.72
N VAL A 120 -15.23 5.03 -6.86
CA VAL A 120 -14.04 4.27 -7.25
C VAL A 120 -13.51 4.69 -8.61
N GLY A 121 -14.38 4.89 -9.61
CA GLY A 121 -13.98 5.40 -10.92
C GLY A 121 -13.29 6.78 -10.84
N ILE A 122 -13.85 7.70 -10.06
CA ILE A 122 -13.25 9.02 -9.82
C ILE A 122 -11.90 8.87 -9.10
N SER A 123 -11.82 8.01 -8.11
CA SER A 123 -10.59 7.75 -7.34
C SER A 123 -9.47 7.15 -8.19
N LEU A 124 -9.82 6.27 -9.13
CA LEU A 124 -8.87 5.73 -10.11
C LEU A 124 -8.31 6.84 -11.03
N LEU A 125 -9.17 7.76 -11.49
CA LEU A 125 -8.73 8.92 -12.26
C LEU A 125 -7.79 9.83 -11.46
N ILE A 126 -8.11 10.09 -10.19
CA ILE A 126 -7.25 10.87 -9.29
C ILE A 126 -5.90 10.17 -9.13
N THR A 127 -5.88 8.85 -8.92
CA THR A 127 -4.64 8.07 -8.84
C THR A 127 -3.81 8.21 -10.13
N ALA A 128 -4.44 8.04 -11.28
CA ALA A 128 -3.77 8.16 -12.58
C ALA A 128 -3.19 9.57 -12.80
N ILE A 129 -3.95 10.62 -12.51
CA ILE A 129 -3.48 12.02 -12.62
C ILE A 129 -2.32 12.26 -11.65
N SER A 130 -2.42 11.80 -10.41
CA SER A 130 -1.36 11.96 -9.41
C SER A 130 -0.05 11.31 -9.86
N LEU A 131 -0.11 10.10 -10.42
CA LEU A 131 1.06 9.40 -10.97
C LEU A 131 1.62 10.11 -12.20
N LEU A 132 0.77 10.63 -13.09
CA LEU A 132 1.20 11.40 -14.24
C LEU A 132 1.90 12.70 -13.86
N LEU A 133 1.45 13.38 -12.82
CA LEU A 133 2.08 14.62 -12.32
C LEU A 133 3.50 14.38 -11.80
N VAL A 134 3.75 13.23 -11.19
CA VAL A 134 5.07 12.89 -10.61
C VAL A 134 5.97 12.07 -11.53
N LYS A 135 5.49 11.65 -12.72
CA LYS A 135 6.22 10.75 -13.63
C LYS A 135 7.62 11.22 -14.05
N ASN A 136 7.84 12.52 -14.08
CA ASN A 136 9.12 13.13 -14.48
C ASN A 136 9.95 13.59 -13.26
N ILE A 137 9.48 13.37 -12.05
CA ILE A 137 10.22 13.71 -10.84
C ILE A 137 11.23 12.60 -10.59
N ILE A 138 12.51 12.98 -10.57
CA ILE A 138 13.62 12.10 -10.20
C ILE A 138 14.00 12.46 -8.77
N GLY A 139 13.77 11.55 -7.84
CA GLY A 139 14.22 11.72 -6.46
C GLY A 139 15.73 11.49 -6.35
N HIS A 140 16.39 12.19 -5.42
CA HIS A 140 17.84 12.13 -5.22
C HIS A 140 18.21 11.52 -3.88
N LYS A 141 17.31 11.50 -2.91
CA LYS A 141 17.55 10.96 -1.57
C LYS A 141 17.42 9.44 -1.54
N LYS A 142 18.42 8.80 -0.98
CA LYS A 142 18.40 7.34 -0.76
C LYS A 142 17.57 6.96 0.47
N ASP A 143 17.22 5.69 0.58
CA ASP A 143 16.42 5.14 1.71
C ASP A 143 17.01 5.44 3.08
N ASN A 144 18.34 5.49 3.21
CA ASN A 144 19.04 5.82 4.47
C ASN A 144 18.93 7.30 4.87
N GLU A 145 18.52 8.18 3.96
CA GLU A 145 18.38 9.61 4.20
C GLU A 145 16.96 9.99 4.61
N ILE A 146 16.00 9.04 4.57
CA ILE A 146 14.62 9.26 4.98
C ILE A 146 14.59 9.72 6.45
N THR A 147 14.02 10.90 6.68
CA THR A 147 13.78 11.44 8.01
C THR A 147 12.41 10.99 8.56
N LYS A 148 12.21 11.12 9.87
CA LYS A 148 10.89 10.87 10.49
C LYS A 148 9.80 11.79 9.92
N THR A 149 10.16 13.03 9.57
CA THR A 149 9.24 13.98 8.92
C THR A 149 8.84 13.52 7.53
N ASN A 150 9.79 13.07 6.71
CA ASN A 150 9.47 12.48 5.40
C ASN A 150 8.54 11.28 5.56
N ALA A 151 8.83 10.37 6.49
CA ALA A 151 8.01 9.20 6.76
C ALA A 151 6.57 9.58 7.17
N PHE A 152 6.41 10.59 8.02
CA PHE A 152 5.10 11.10 8.44
C PHE A 152 4.33 11.71 7.26
N ILE A 153 4.98 12.55 6.43
CA ILE A 153 4.37 13.14 5.22
C ILE A 153 3.92 12.04 4.25
N ILE A 154 4.76 11.03 3.99
CA ILE A 154 4.39 9.87 3.16
C ILE A 154 3.18 9.15 3.77
N GLY A 155 3.13 9.03 5.09
CA GLY A 155 1.99 8.48 5.82
C GLY A 155 0.70 9.28 5.64
N LEU A 156 0.78 10.60 5.50
CA LEU A 156 -0.38 11.44 5.16
C LEU A 156 -0.88 11.16 3.74
N PHE A 157 0.01 10.99 2.77
CA PHE A 157 -0.38 10.56 1.41
C PHE A 157 -1.04 9.18 1.45
N GLN A 158 -0.47 8.23 2.21
CA GLN A 158 -1.06 6.91 2.41
C GLN A 158 -2.46 6.99 3.06
N MET A 159 -2.67 7.90 3.99
CA MET A 159 -3.95 8.12 4.66
C MET A 159 -5.04 8.59 3.69
N ILE A 160 -4.72 9.43 2.70
CA ILE A 160 -5.67 9.86 1.66
C ILE A 160 -6.21 8.64 0.89
N ALA A 161 -5.40 7.60 0.72
CA ALA A 161 -5.80 6.36 0.05
C ALA A 161 -6.76 5.47 0.86
N LEU A 162 -7.27 5.93 2.00
CA LEU A 162 -8.44 5.34 2.66
C LEU A 162 -9.74 5.56 1.87
N ILE A 163 -9.77 6.56 0.98
CA ILE A 163 -10.90 6.77 0.07
C ILE A 163 -10.96 5.56 -0.90
N PRO A 164 -12.14 4.87 -0.99
CA PRO A 164 -12.29 3.70 -1.84
C PRO A 164 -11.88 3.96 -3.30
N GLY A 165 -11.03 3.10 -3.84
CA GLY A 165 -10.53 3.22 -5.21
C GLY A 165 -9.25 4.04 -5.38
N LEU A 166 -8.81 4.82 -4.39
CA LEU A 166 -7.47 5.41 -4.41
C LEU A 166 -6.41 4.32 -4.16
N SER A 167 -5.36 4.33 -4.96
CA SER A 167 -4.25 3.41 -4.80
C SER A 167 -3.38 3.77 -3.60
N ARG A 168 -3.30 2.88 -2.62
CA ARG A 168 -2.43 3.07 -1.44
C ARG A 168 -0.96 3.12 -1.87
N SER A 169 -0.51 2.14 -2.64
CA SER A 169 0.85 2.09 -3.19
C SER A 169 1.14 3.29 -4.10
N GLY A 170 0.15 3.72 -4.90
CA GLY A 170 0.26 4.91 -5.74
C GLY A 170 0.45 6.19 -4.92
N MET A 171 -0.33 6.40 -3.86
CA MET A 171 -0.18 7.58 -3.00
C MET A 171 1.13 7.58 -2.23
N VAL A 172 1.58 6.42 -1.72
CA VAL A 172 2.91 6.28 -1.11
C VAL A 172 4.00 6.65 -2.11
N PHE A 173 3.92 6.14 -3.35
CA PHE A 173 4.88 6.44 -4.40
C PHE A 173 4.93 7.95 -4.71
N VAL A 174 3.77 8.59 -4.87
CA VAL A 174 3.67 10.05 -5.04
C VAL A 174 4.30 10.78 -3.85
N GLY A 175 3.97 10.38 -2.63
CA GLY A 175 4.55 10.96 -1.41
C GLY A 175 6.07 10.81 -1.34
N CYS A 176 6.62 9.67 -1.77
CA CYS A 176 8.06 9.45 -1.83
C CYS A 176 8.73 10.41 -2.81
N LEU A 177 8.24 10.51 -4.05
CA LEU A 177 8.82 11.39 -5.07
C LEU A 177 8.73 12.87 -4.70
N LEU A 178 7.61 13.32 -4.12
CA LEU A 178 7.46 14.70 -3.65
C LEU A 178 8.37 15.04 -2.45
N ASN A 179 8.85 14.03 -1.73
CA ASN A 179 9.87 14.18 -0.68
C ASN A 179 11.29 13.95 -1.21
N ASP A 180 11.48 13.95 -2.53
CA ASP A 180 12.76 13.80 -3.20
C ASP A 180 13.44 12.44 -2.96
N LEU A 181 12.66 11.39 -2.71
CA LEU A 181 13.17 10.03 -2.53
C LEU A 181 13.37 9.34 -3.87
N GLU A 182 14.51 8.67 -4.03
CA GLU A 182 14.85 7.91 -5.24
C GLU A 182 13.87 6.75 -5.45
N SER A 183 13.28 6.70 -6.66
CA SER A 183 12.54 5.53 -7.10
C SER A 183 13.54 4.50 -7.63
N LYS A 184 13.76 3.41 -6.90
CA LYS A 184 14.49 2.27 -7.46
C LYS A 184 13.59 1.62 -8.52
N SER A 185 13.98 1.81 -9.78
CA SER A 185 13.45 1.07 -10.93
C SER A 185 13.80 -0.41 -10.86
#